data_b2ed2067400f7b681ca468e83dc8c830
#
_entry.id   b2ed2067400f7b681ca468e83dc8c830
#
_cell.length_a   1.000
_cell.length_b   1.000
_cell.length_c   1.000
_cell.angle_alpha   90.00
_cell.angle_beta   90.00
_cell.angle_gamma   90.00
#
_symmetry.space_group_name_H-M   'P 1'
#
loop_
_entity.id
_entity.type
_entity.pdbx_description
1 polymer ?
#
loop_
_entity_poly.entity_id
_entity_poly.type
_entity_poly.pdbx_seq_one_letter_code
_entity_poly.pdbx_strand_id
1 'polypeptide(L)'
;MAANQVTLEFPDLPALAGQFRKLPGSLAAAAIGTAVKKSLQPASDRLKTITPVGRTGNLKRSIALKAKRYAKTKSAVAIVGFRKPNSSKPPKSATKRRNRPADKSQHQFLVEYGSKPRFAKSGAFRGRMPAVRPIAQASAQTISQVQGNLEREMTKAYENAVKQLPKFMAARAAKGRS
;
A
#
# COMPACT_ATOMS: atom_id res chain seq x y z
N MET A 1 0.20 5.05 22.33
CA MET A 1 1.23 4.56 21.39
C MET A 1 1.37 5.60 20.29
N ALA A 2 2.48 6.33 20.25
CA ALA A 2 2.73 7.32 19.21
C ALA A 2 2.91 6.60 17.87
N ALA A 3 2.07 6.90 16.89
CA ALA A 3 2.32 6.52 15.52
C ALA A 3 3.59 7.25 15.10
N ASN A 4 4.64 6.51 14.71
CA ASN A 4 5.82 7.09 14.08
C ASN A 4 5.39 7.70 12.75
N GLN A 5 5.00 8.97 12.78
CA GLN A 5 4.81 9.76 11.57
C GLN A 5 6.19 10.15 11.07
N VAL A 6 6.56 9.63 9.92
CA VAL A 6 7.74 10.07 9.20
C VAL A 6 7.29 11.16 8.25
N THR A 7 7.66 12.40 8.55
CA THR A 7 7.47 13.54 7.66
C THR A 7 8.62 13.56 6.67
N LEU A 8 8.30 13.55 5.38
CA LEU A 8 9.27 13.61 4.29
C LEU A 8 9.19 15.01 3.67
N GLU A 9 10.27 15.75 3.72
CA GLU A 9 10.40 17.05 3.06
C GLU A 9 11.08 16.86 1.70
N PHE A 10 10.48 17.44 0.66
CA PHE A 10 10.97 17.38 -0.71
C PHE A 10 11.12 18.81 -1.23
N PRO A 11 12.32 19.32 -1.45
CA PRO A 11 12.55 20.71 -1.85
C PRO A 11 11.91 21.07 -3.21
N ASP A 12 11.88 20.14 -4.17
CA ASP A 12 11.33 20.39 -5.52
C ASP A 12 9.83 20.11 -5.66
N LEU A 13 9.21 19.55 -4.62
CA LEU A 13 7.79 19.17 -4.66
C LEU A 13 6.82 20.33 -4.86
N PRO A 14 7.04 21.54 -4.29
CA PRO A 14 6.15 22.68 -4.53
C PRO A 14 6.10 23.12 -6.00
N ALA A 15 7.27 23.17 -6.67
CA ALA A 15 7.36 23.51 -8.08
C ALA A 15 6.63 22.48 -8.96
N LEU A 16 6.88 21.19 -8.70
CA LEU A 16 6.26 20.09 -9.40
C LEU A 16 4.73 20.03 -9.13
N ALA A 17 4.29 20.30 -7.92
CA ALA A 17 2.87 20.40 -7.57
C ALA A 17 2.18 21.54 -8.34
N GLY A 18 2.85 22.68 -8.51
CA GLY A 18 2.38 23.78 -9.34
C GLY A 18 2.16 23.35 -10.80
N GLN A 19 3.07 22.55 -11.35
CA GLN A 19 2.93 21.98 -12.69
C GLN A 19 1.76 21.01 -12.81
N PHE A 20 1.57 20.10 -11.86
CA PHE A 20 0.42 19.18 -11.85
C PHE A 20 -0.92 19.92 -11.71
N ARG A 21 -0.98 21.05 -11.03
CA ARG A 21 -2.19 21.87 -10.92
C ARG A 21 -2.68 22.40 -12.27
N LYS A 22 -1.82 22.58 -13.25
CA LYS A 22 -2.17 23.00 -14.61
C LYS A 22 -2.81 21.89 -15.45
N LEU A 23 -2.65 20.61 -15.06
CA LEU A 23 -3.23 19.49 -15.77
C LEU A 23 -4.70 19.24 -15.38
N PRO A 24 -5.51 18.63 -16.28
CA PRO A 24 -6.85 18.15 -15.94
C PRO A 24 -6.83 17.21 -14.72
N GLY A 25 -7.81 17.36 -13.82
CA GLY A 25 -7.80 16.68 -12.51
C GLY A 25 -7.68 15.16 -12.57
N SER A 26 -8.36 14.51 -13.52
CA SER A 26 -8.28 13.05 -13.69
C SER A 26 -6.90 12.60 -14.22
N LEU A 27 -6.31 13.38 -15.14
CA LEU A 27 -4.98 13.11 -15.68
C LEU A 27 -3.89 13.32 -14.62
N ALA A 28 -3.94 14.43 -13.89
CA ALA A 28 -3.04 14.73 -12.79
C ALA A 28 -3.10 13.63 -11.71
N ALA A 29 -4.29 13.28 -11.22
CA ALA A 29 -4.45 12.25 -10.20
C ALA A 29 -4.00 10.86 -10.68
N ALA A 30 -4.18 10.54 -11.97
CA ALA A 30 -3.69 9.29 -12.57
C ALA A 30 -2.16 9.24 -12.59
N ALA A 31 -1.52 10.31 -13.03
CA ALA A 31 -0.07 10.44 -13.09
C ALA A 31 0.56 10.36 -11.69
N ILE A 32 0.09 11.17 -10.75
CA ILE A 32 0.53 11.14 -9.35
C ILE A 32 0.34 9.75 -8.74
N GLY A 33 -0.85 9.15 -8.94
CA GLY A 33 -1.13 7.81 -8.40
C GLY A 33 -0.22 6.73 -8.95
N THR A 34 0.22 6.85 -10.20
CA THR A 34 1.18 5.93 -10.81
C THR A 34 2.59 6.13 -10.23
N ALA A 35 3.02 7.38 -10.09
CA ALA A 35 4.32 7.73 -9.51
C ALA A 35 4.45 7.24 -8.07
N VAL A 36 3.49 7.60 -7.21
CA VAL A 36 3.49 7.19 -5.79
C VAL A 36 3.41 5.66 -5.65
N LYS A 37 2.65 4.98 -6.51
CA LYS A 37 2.61 3.52 -6.50
C LYS A 37 3.97 2.91 -6.87
N LYS A 38 4.63 3.42 -7.90
CA LYS A 38 5.95 2.93 -8.31
C LYS A 38 7.04 3.23 -7.29
N SER A 39 7.01 4.41 -6.67
CA SER A 39 7.99 4.78 -5.64
C SER A 39 7.94 3.86 -4.43
N LEU A 40 6.76 3.34 -4.06
CA LEU A 40 6.58 2.42 -2.94
C LEU A 40 6.87 0.94 -3.27
N GLN A 41 7.24 0.62 -4.52
CA GLN A 41 7.54 -0.76 -4.91
C GLN A 41 8.65 -1.39 -4.06
N PRO A 42 9.79 -0.71 -3.78
CA PRO A 42 10.84 -1.27 -2.93
C PRO A 42 10.36 -1.65 -1.53
N ALA A 43 9.50 -0.81 -0.93
CA ALA A 43 8.92 -1.10 0.38
C ALA A 43 8.01 -2.35 0.35
N SER A 44 7.23 -2.51 -0.73
CA SER A 44 6.41 -3.71 -0.93
C SER A 44 7.25 -4.97 -1.07
N ASP A 45 8.33 -4.90 -1.83
CA ASP A 45 9.20 -6.06 -2.08
C ASP A 45 10.02 -6.40 -0.83
N ARG A 46 10.52 -5.39 -0.11
CA ARG A 46 11.19 -5.60 1.17
C ARG A 46 10.26 -6.20 2.21
N LEU A 47 9.02 -5.72 2.31
CA LEU A 47 8.02 -6.29 3.21
C LEU A 47 7.76 -7.77 2.89
N LYS A 48 7.67 -8.17 1.62
CA LYS A 48 7.54 -9.58 1.21
C LYS A 48 8.76 -10.42 1.61
N THR A 49 9.96 -9.84 1.56
CA THR A 49 11.19 -10.54 1.94
C THR A 49 11.28 -10.79 3.43
N ILE A 50 10.95 -9.78 4.25
CA ILE A 50 11.07 -9.85 5.72
C ILE A 50 9.91 -10.62 6.36
N THR A 51 8.74 -10.64 5.70
CA THR A 51 7.55 -11.27 6.28
C THR A 51 7.77 -12.78 6.44
N PRO A 52 7.64 -13.33 7.67
CA PRO A 52 7.83 -14.73 7.92
C PRO A 52 6.79 -15.57 7.17
N VAL A 53 7.24 -16.69 6.61
CA VAL A 53 6.39 -17.63 5.89
C VAL A 53 5.93 -18.70 6.87
N GLY A 54 4.70 -18.56 7.35
CA GLY A 54 4.05 -19.64 8.10
C GLY A 54 3.62 -20.80 7.18
N ARG A 55 3.13 -21.89 7.78
CA ARG A 55 2.71 -23.13 7.09
C ARG A 55 1.84 -22.91 5.84
N THR A 56 0.99 -21.89 5.83
CA THR A 56 0.07 -21.59 4.73
C THR A 56 0.61 -20.50 3.78
N GLY A 57 1.63 -19.75 4.15
CA GLY A 57 2.15 -18.61 3.40
C GLY A 57 1.13 -17.45 3.21
N ASN A 58 -0.01 -17.51 3.88
CA ASN A 58 -1.11 -16.58 3.66
C ASN A 58 -0.76 -15.13 3.98
N LEU A 59 0.02 -14.91 5.05
CA LEU A 59 0.44 -13.56 5.44
C LEU A 59 1.26 -12.90 4.34
N LYS A 60 2.28 -13.58 3.80
CA LYS A 60 3.10 -13.07 2.70
C LYS A 60 2.26 -12.79 1.45
N ARG A 61 1.31 -13.67 1.11
CA ARG A 61 0.38 -13.48 -0.02
C ARG A 61 -0.61 -12.34 0.18
N SER A 62 -0.86 -11.92 1.42
CA SER A 62 -1.76 -10.81 1.73
C SER A 62 -1.14 -9.44 1.52
N ILE A 63 0.17 -9.34 1.34
CA ILE A 63 0.84 -8.07 1.10
C ILE A 63 0.32 -7.45 -0.21
N ALA A 64 -0.06 -6.19 -0.13
CA ALA A 64 -0.57 -5.45 -1.28
C ALA A 64 -0.08 -4.01 -1.27
N LEU A 65 0.20 -3.53 -2.45
CA LEU A 65 0.44 -2.12 -2.77
C LEU A 65 -0.80 -1.58 -3.49
N LYS A 66 -1.52 -0.67 -2.86
CA LYS A 66 -2.73 -0.04 -3.41
C LYS A 66 -2.54 1.46 -3.53
N ALA A 67 -3.01 2.03 -4.63
CA ALA A 67 -3.10 3.47 -4.79
C ALA A 67 -4.57 3.88 -4.99
N LYS A 68 -4.98 4.97 -4.33
CA LYS A 68 -6.27 5.62 -4.51
C LYS A 68 -6.04 7.02 -5.08
N ARG A 69 -6.79 7.38 -6.09
CA ARG A 69 -6.67 8.63 -6.86
C ARG A 69 -7.85 9.52 -6.54
N TYR A 70 -7.61 10.82 -6.41
CA TYR A 70 -8.62 11.82 -6.10
C TYR A 70 -8.58 12.91 -7.18
N ALA A 71 -9.45 12.78 -8.19
CA ALA A 71 -9.46 13.67 -9.35
C ALA A 71 -9.84 15.12 -8.99
N LYS A 72 -10.74 15.30 -8.02
CA LYS A 72 -11.18 16.65 -7.57
C LYS A 72 -10.02 17.44 -6.93
N THR A 73 -9.24 16.81 -6.09
CA THR A 73 -8.11 17.43 -5.38
C THR A 73 -6.78 17.28 -6.11
N LYS A 74 -6.76 16.64 -7.29
CA LYS A 74 -5.55 16.36 -8.06
C LYS A 74 -4.47 15.69 -7.21
N SER A 75 -4.87 14.72 -6.39
CA SER A 75 -4.00 14.02 -5.44
C SER A 75 -4.14 12.50 -5.55
N ALA A 76 -3.18 11.79 -4.98
CA ALA A 76 -3.27 10.35 -4.81
C ALA A 76 -2.56 9.91 -3.52
N VAL A 77 -3.02 8.80 -2.96
CA VAL A 77 -2.42 8.15 -1.80
C VAL A 77 -2.11 6.71 -2.17
N ALA A 78 -0.91 6.24 -1.84
CA ALA A 78 -0.57 4.83 -1.95
C ALA A 78 -0.21 4.25 -0.59
N ILE A 79 -0.58 3.00 -0.38
CA ILE A 79 -0.39 2.28 0.88
C ILE A 79 0.18 0.90 0.57
N VAL A 80 1.23 0.54 1.30
CA VAL A 80 1.80 -0.81 1.35
C VAL A 80 1.45 -1.45 2.68
N GLY A 81 1.01 -2.70 2.66
CA GLY A 81 0.72 -3.43 3.90
C GLY A 81 -0.06 -4.71 3.64
N PHE A 82 -0.50 -5.32 4.72
CA PHE A 82 -1.32 -6.52 4.67
C PHE A 82 -2.77 -6.17 4.34
N ARG A 83 -3.37 -6.91 3.40
CA ARG A 83 -4.80 -6.75 3.10
C ARG A 83 -5.63 -7.13 4.31
N LYS A 84 -6.63 -6.32 4.61
CA LYS A 84 -7.66 -6.67 5.57
C LYS A 84 -8.28 -8.04 5.20
N PRO A 85 -8.48 -8.94 6.16
CA PRO A 85 -9.19 -10.18 5.88
C PRO A 85 -10.56 -9.86 5.26
N ASN A 86 -10.93 -10.62 4.25
CA ASN A 86 -12.27 -10.48 3.70
C ASN A 86 -13.28 -10.83 4.80
N SER A 87 -14.01 -9.85 5.26
CA SER A 87 -15.10 -9.97 6.22
C SER A 87 -16.34 -10.64 5.61
N SER A 88 -16.15 -11.49 4.59
CA SER A 88 -17.25 -12.27 4.05
C SER A 88 -17.87 -13.09 5.17
N LYS A 89 -19.20 -13.01 5.27
CA LYS A 89 -20.03 -13.74 6.25
C LYS A 89 -19.49 -15.17 6.44
N PRO A 90 -19.41 -15.67 7.68
CA PRO A 90 -18.93 -17.02 7.91
C PRO A 90 -19.75 -18.01 7.07
N PRO A 91 -19.10 -18.98 6.40
CA PRO A 91 -19.81 -19.95 5.60
C PRO A 91 -20.78 -20.72 6.49
N LYS A 92 -22.01 -20.90 6.02
CA LYS A 92 -23.11 -21.57 6.76
C LYS A 92 -22.84 -23.05 7.02
N SER A 93 -21.88 -23.70 6.30
CA SER A 93 -21.56 -25.11 6.46
C SER A 93 -20.11 -25.36 6.88
N ALA A 94 -19.90 -26.40 7.71
CA ALA A 94 -18.58 -26.82 8.19
C ALA A 94 -17.62 -27.21 7.04
N THR A 95 -18.14 -27.79 5.97
CA THR A 95 -17.38 -28.18 4.78
C THR A 95 -16.81 -26.95 4.05
N LYS A 96 -17.60 -25.88 3.95
CA LYS A 96 -17.12 -24.61 3.36
C LYS A 96 -16.12 -23.89 4.27
N ARG A 97 -16.13 -24.11 5.59
CA ARG A 97 -15.09 -23.60 6.50
C ARG A 97 -13.72 -24.18 6.21
N ARG A 98 -13.65 -25.46 5.85
CA ARG A 98 -12.40 -26.18 5.56
C ARG A 98 -11.73 -25.70 4.26
N ASN A 99 -12.53 -25.33 3.27
CA ASN A 99 -12.08 -24.86 1.95
C ASN A 99 -12.06 -23.34 1.82
N ARG A 100 -12.37 -22.61 2.90
CA ARG A 100 -12.29 -21.14 2.89
C ARG A 100 -10.84 -20.75 2.63
N PRO A 101 -10.57 -19.89 1.63
CA PRO A 101 -9.25 -19.27 1.53
C PRO A 101 -9.01 -18.58 2.87
N ALA A 102 -8.05 -19.10 3.64
CA ALA A 102 -7.76 -18.64 4.97
C ALA A 102 -7.58 -17.13 4.94
N ASP A 103 -8.16 -16.43 5.91
CA ASP A 103 -8.03 -14.99 6.05
C ASP A 103 -6.56 -14.62 5.97
N LYS A 104 -6.20 -13.93 4.88
CA LYS A 104 -4.81 -13.80 4.46
C LYS A 104 -3.96 -12.97 5.45
N SER A 105 -4.61 -12.22 6.34
CA SER A 105 -3.93 -11.30 7.25
C SER A 105 -4.33 -11.41 8.73
N GLN A 106 -5.03 -12.47 9.13
CA GLN A 106 -5.49 -12.64 10.53
C GLN A 106 -4.37 -12.51 11.58
N HIS A 107 -3.16 -12.96 11.23
CA HIS A 107 -2.03 -12.97 12.15
C HIS A 107 -1.11 -11.75 12.02
N GLN A 108 -1.45 -10.76 11.17
CA GLN A 108 -0.59 -9.60 10.95
C GLN A 108 -0.21 -8.87 12.23
N PHE A 109 -1.17 -8.67 13.14
CA PHE A 109 -0.93 -7.99 14.42
C PHE A 109 -0.02 -8.79 15.34
N LEU A 110 -0.17 -10.13 15.35
CA LEU A 110 0.68 -11.00 16.15
C LEU A 110 2.13 -11.01 15.64
N VAL A 111 2.31 -10.93 14.32
CA VAL A 111 3.65 -10.87 13.73
C VAL A 111 4.27 -9.49 13.94
N GLU A 112 3.49 -8.41 13.82
CA GLU A 112 4.00 -7.05 14.02
C GLU A 112 4.32 -6.77 15.48
N TYR A 113 3.41 -7.11 16.39
CA TYR A 113 3.53 -6.71 17.81
C TYR A 113 3.84 -7.86 18.77
N GLY A 114 3.86 -9.09 18.28
CA GLY A 114 3.99 -10.27 19.12
C GLY A 114 2.69 -10.62 19.85
N SER A 115 2.76 -11.62 20.72
CA SER A 115 1.65 -12.01 21.57
C SER A 115 2.03 -11.98 23.05
N LYS A 116 1.05 -11.74 23.93
CA LYS A 116 1.20 -12.01 25.36
C LYS A 116 1.47 -13.51 25.60
N PRO A 117 2.09 -13.89 26.73
CA PRO A 117 2.13 -15.28 27.14
C PRO A 117 0.75 -15.90 27.12
N ARG A 118 0.64 -17.11 26.57
CA ARG A 118 -0.63 -17.84 26.47
C ARG A 118 -0.59 -19.06 27.36
N PHE A 119 -1.70 -19.29 28.05
CA PHE A 119 -1.88 -20.41 28.94
C PHE A 119 -3.10 -21.25 28.50
N ALA A 120 -3.06 -22.52 28.72
CA ALA A 120 -4.23 -23.38 28.57
C ALA A 120 -5.22 -23.15 29.74
N LYS A 121 -6.43 -23.67 29.62
CA LYS A 121 -7.39 -23.67 30.76
C LYS A 121 -6.86 -24.38 32.01
N SER A 122 -5.96 -25.36 31.80
CA SER A 122 -5.24 -26.08 32.87
C SER A 122 -4.08 -25.31 33.49
N GLY A 123 -3.83 -24.05 33.10
CA GLY A 123 -2.67 -23.27 33.54
C GLY A 123 -1.36 -23.58 32.81
N ALA A 124 -1.29 -24.59 31.96
CA ALA A 124 -0.09 -24.94 31.23
C ALA A 124 0.30 -23.83 30.23
N PHE A 125 1.58 -23.44 30.23
CA PHE A 125 2.13 -22.42 29.33
C PHE A 125 2.11 -22.90 27.87
N ARG A 126 1.51 -22.11 26.98
CA ARG A 126 1.41 -22.37 25.52
C ARG A 126 2.34 -21.52 24.67
N GLY A 127 3.29 -20.87 25.28
CA GLY A 127 4.28 -20.07 24.58
C GLY A 127 3.88 -18.60 24.36
N ARG A 128 4.84 -17.84 23.85
CA ARG A 128 4.73 -16.44 23.46
C ARG A 128 5.28 -16.29 22.05
N MET A 129 4.61 -15.51 21.20
CA MET A 129 5.13 -15.16 19.89
C MET A 129 5.94 -13.85 19.99
N PRO A 130 7.24 -13.84 19.63
CA PRO A 130 8.02 -12.62 19.59
C PRO A 130 7.51 -11.68 18.49
N ALA A 131 7.68 -10.36 18.67
CA ALA A 131 7.37 -9.36 17.65
C ALA A 131 8.46 -9.37 16.57
N VAL A 132 8.08 -9.59 15.32
CA VAL A 132 8.99 -9.54 14.16
C VAL A 132 9.04 -8.13 13.56
N ARG A 133 7.96 -7.37 13.65
CA ARG A 133 7.81 -5.99 13.16
C ARG A 133 8.15 -5.79 11.67
N PRO A 134 7.65 -6.60 10.76
CA PRO A 134 8.04 -6.54 9.35
C PRO A 134 7.68 -5.21 8.68
N ILE A 135 6.58 -4.56 9.04
CA ILE A 135 6.19 -3.25 8.49
C ILE A 135 7.19 -2.18 8.95
N ALA A 136 7.50 -2.13 10.24
CA ALA A 136 8.45 -1.16 10.78
C ALA A 136 9.85 -1.34 10.19
N GLN A 137 10.33 -2.59 10.07
CA GLN A 137 11.63 -2.89 9.47
C GLN A 137 11.66 -2.54 7.97
N ALA A 138 10.64 -2.91 7.20
CA ALA A 138 10.56 -2.58 5.78
C ALA A 138 10.57 -1.05 5.57
N SER A 139 9.78 -0.32 6.36
CA SER A 139 9.74 1.15 6.31
C SER A 139 11.10 1.76 6.59
N ALA A 140 11.74 1.41 7.72
CA ALA A 140 13.03 1.95 8.10
C ALA A 140 14.13 1.70 7.05
N GLN A 141 14.12 0.51 6.43
CA GLN A 141 15.15 0.12 5.46
C GLN A 141 14.95 0.68 4.06
N THR A 142 13.75 1.13 3.71
CA THR A 142 13.46 1.56 2.33
C THR A 142 13.09 3.03 2.21
N ILE A 143 13.04 3.78 3.30
CA ILE A 143 12.56 5.16 3.32
C ILE A 143 13.35 6.07 2.36
N SER A 144 14.68 6.06 2.43
CA SER A 144 15.55 6.87 1.57
C SER A 144 15.41 6.48 0.09
N GLN A 145 15.28 5.18 -0.19
CA GLN A 145 15.07 4.69 -1.55
C GLN A 145 13.69 5.09 -2.10
N VAL A 146 12.66 5.06 -1.26
CA VAL A 146 11.32 5.50 -1.63
C VAL A 146 11.30 6.99 -1.94
N GLN A 147 12.02 7.81 -1.15
CA GLN A 147 12.16 9.23 -1.38
C GLN A 147 12.78 9.52 -2.75
N GLY A 148 13.99 9.04 -3.01
CA GLY A 148 14.67 9.28 -4.29
C GLY A 148 13.90 8.71 -5.49
N ASN A 149 13.18 7.60 -5.32
CA ASN A 149 12.30 7.08 -6.35
C ASN A 149 11.08 7.97 -6.57
N LEU A 150 10.53 8.58 -5.52
CA LEU A 150 9.33 9.42 -5.65
C LEU A 150 9.61 10.65 -6.53
N GLU A 151 10.69 11.36 -6.30
CA GLU A 151 11.08 12.51 -7.12
C GLU A 151 11.21 12.13 -8.59
N ARG A 152 12.00 11.10 -8.86
CA ARG A 152 12.21 10.60 -10.22
C ARG A 152 10.92 10.14 -10.91
N GLU A 153 10.09 9.39 -10.21
CA GLU A 153 8.83 8.87 -10.78
C GLU A 153 7.77 9.97 -10.94
N MET A 154 7.78 10.99 -10.08
CA MET A 154 6.90 12.16 -10.23
C MET A 154 7.25 12.98 -11.47
N THR A 155 8.54 13.25 -11.70
CA THR A 155 9.01 13.94 -12.92
C THR A 155 8.61 13.17 -14.18
N LYS A 156 8.92 11.87 -14.24
CA LYS A 156 8.53 11.00 -15.37
C LYS A 156 7.01 10.95 -15.57
N ALA A 157 6.25 10.90 -14.47
CA ALA A 157 4.79 10.88 -14.55
C ALA A 157 4.21 12.18 -15.10
N TYR A 158 4.80 13.33 -14.74
CA TYR A 158 4.44 14.62 -15.30
C TYR A 158 4.72 14.68 -16.81
N GLU A 159 5.92 14.33 -17.25
CA GLU A 159 6.29 14.29 -18.67
C GLU A 159 5.32 13.42 -19.48
N ASN A 160 5.04 12.22 -18.98
CA ASN A 160 4.10 11.31 -19.62
C ASN A 160 2.67 11.87 -19.65
N ALA A 161 2.23 12.57 -18.61
CA ALA A 161 0.92 13.22 -18.59
C ALA A 161 0.84 14.36 -19.60
N VAL A 162 1.88 15.16 -19.75
CA VAL A 162 1.96 16.21 -20.78
C VAL A 162 1.87 15.60 -22.18
N LYS A 163 2.60 14.53 -22.47
CA LYS A 163 2.52 13.81 -23.74
C LYS A 163 1.13 13.25 -24.04
N GLN A 164 0.39 12.87 -23.00
CA GLN A 164 -0.97 12.33 -23.15
C GLN A 164 -2.06 13.42 -23.20
N LEU A 165 -1.74 14.66 -22.85
CA LEU A 165 -2.70 15.75 -22.76
C LEU A 165 -3.49 15.97 -24.06
N PRO A 166 -2.89 16.01 -25.27
CA PRO A 166 -3.64 16.20 -26.51
C PRO A 166 -4.68 15.11 -26.75
N LYS A 167 -4.29 13.83 -26.56
CA LYS A 167 -5.21 12.67 -26.69
C LYS A 167 -6.35 12.74 -25.66
N PHE A 168 -6.04 13.12 -24.45
CA PHE A 168 -7.04 13.28 -23.39
C PHE A 168 -8.04 14.38 -23.70
N MET A 169 -7.61 15.53 -24.21
CA MET A 169 -8.47 16.65 -24.59
C MET A 169 -9.36 16.28 -25.79
N ALA A 170 -8.83 15.60 -26.81
CA ALA A 170 -9.59 15.11 -27.96
C ALA A 170 -10.68 14.12 -27.53
N ALA A 171 -10.35 13.16 -26.66
CA ALA A 171 -11.33 12.19 -26.15
C ALA A 171 -12.44 12.85 -25.31
N ARG A 172 -12.13 13.91 -24.57
CA ARG A 172 -13.11 14.67 -23.80
C ARG A 172 -14.03 15.50 -24.70
N ALA A 173 -13.50 16.13 -25.75
CA ALA A 173 -14.28 16.87 -26.74
C ALA A 173 -15.27 15.94 -27.49
N ALA A 174 -14.84 14.73 -27.83
CA ALA A 174 -15.72 13.75 -28.46
C ALA A 174 -16.89 13.30 -27.55
N LYS A 175 -16.66 13.17 -26.24
CA LYS A 175 -17.71 12.80 -25.27
C LYS A 175 -18.69 13.94 -24.92
N GLY A 176 -18.30 15.19 -25.10
CA GLY A 176 -19.17 16.34 -24.87
C GLY A 176 -20.08 16.68 -26.05
N ARG A 177 -19.97 15.95 -27.17
CA ARG A 177 -20.81 16.10 -28.36
C ARG A 177 -21.92 15.02 -28.49
N SER A 178 -21.97 14.10 -27.55
CA SER A 178 -23.02 13.07 -27.43
C SER A 178 -23.94 13.36 -26.24
#